data_90e056071fc8ffb9dbffc657df01a202
#
_entry.id   90e056071fc8ffb9dbffc657df01a202
#
_cell.length_a   1.000
_cell.length_b   1.000
_cell.length_c   1.000
_cell.angle_alpha   90.00
_cell.angle_beta   90.00
_cell.angle_gamma   90.00
#
_symmetry.space_group_name_H-M   'P 1'
#
loop_
_entity.id
_entity.type
_entity.pdbx_description
1 polymer ?
#
loop_
_entity_poly.entity_id
_entity_poly.type
_entity_poly.pdbx_seq_one_letter_code
_entity_poly.pdbx_strand_id
1 'polypeptide(L)'
;MPAILLKEKRMATILNIETATEVCSVNLTRDGEILAEKESHEGLNHSRLLTVFIDEIFRENNFNPEQLDAVAVSKGPGSYTGLRIGVSVAKGLCYSLGIPLIAVGTLDALGKYTADHKNKFVPDSTDADNVLFCPMIDARRMEVYTALFNAKGEKIEPVSAKIIETNSFSKYLNRQPVLFFGNGAVKCKAALTHPNALFSGPLKASARFMNKLADEKYNNNKFEDVAYFEPFYLKNFIATVPKNKILE
;
A
#
# COMPACT_ATOMS: atom_id res chain seq x y z
N MET A 1 27.37 -31.57 2.56
CA MET A 1 26.28 -30.71 2.11
C MET A 1 25.49 -30.26 3.32
N PRO A 2 25.38 -28.97 3.66
CA PRO A 2 24.51 -28.55 4.74
C PRO A 2 23.06 -28.77 4.30
N ALA A 3 22.30 -29.49 5.12
CA ALA A 3 20.86 -29.65 4.93
C ALA A 3 20.21 -28.26 4.94
N ILE A 4 19.59 -27.86 3.84
CA ILE A 4 18.69 -26.69 3.80
C ILE A 4 17.51 -27.09 4.67
N LEU A 5 17.52 -26.66 5.94
CA LEU A 5 16.35 -26.71 6.80
C LEU A 5 15.29 -25.84 6.11
N LEU A 6 14.34 -26.50 5.43
CA LEU A 6 13.11 -25.86 4.98
C LEU A 6 12.44 -25.28 6.24
N LYS A 7 12.49 -23.96 6.38
CA LYS A 7 11.82 -23.26 7.46
C LYS A 7 10.33 -23.53 7.29
N GLU A 8 9.74 -24.30 8.20
CA GLU A 8 8.30 -24.57 8.15
C GLU A 8 7.55 -23.23 8.09
N LYS A 9 6.70 -23.09 7.07
CA LYS A 9 5.87 -21.93 6.90
C LYS A 9 4.84 -21.90 8.05
N ARG A 10 4.89 -20.87 8.89
CA ARG A 10 3.91 -20.69 9.96
C ARG A 10 2.61 -20.16 9.34
N MET A 11 1.51 -20.85 9.56
CA MET A 11 0.18 -20.35 9.20
C MET A 11 -0.20 -19.24 10.16
N ALA A 12 -0.12 -18.00 9.71
CA ALA A 12 -0.40 -16.83 10.52
C ALA A 12 -1.75 -16.20 10.16
N THR A 13 -2.51 -15.82 11.19
CA THR A 13 -3.71 -15.01 11.03
C THR A 13 -3.35 -13.54 11.25
N ILE A 14 -3.44 -12.73 10.20
CA ILE A 14 -2.98 -11.35 10.19
C ILE A 14 -4.14 -10.41 9.88
N LEU A 15 -4.32 -9.37 10.69
CA LEU A 15 -5.19 -8.24 10.39
C LEU A 15 -4.40 -7.20 9.60
N ASN A 16 -4.82 -6.90 8.37
CA ASN A 16 -4.18 -5.90 7.51
C ASN A 16 -4.99 -4.61 7.48
N ILE A 17 -4.33 -3.47 7.66
CA ILE A 17 -4.94 -2.13 7.74
C ILE A 17 -4.31 -1.22 6.68
N GLU A 18 -5.13 -0.68 5.76
CA GLU A 18 -4.71 0.30 4.75
C GLU A 18 -5.50 1.58 4.89
N THR A 19 -4.80 2.69 5.15
CA THR A 19 -5.38 4.02 5.35
C THR A 19 -4.54 5.14 4.70
N ALA A 20 -3.58 4.76 3.84
CA ALA A 20 -2.64 5.73 3.26
C ALA A 20 -3.26 6.62 2.16
N THR A 21 -4.43 6.26 1.62
CA THR A 21 -5.12 7.03 0.57
C THR A 21 -6.53 7.40 1.02
N GLU A 22 -7.43 7.73 0.08
CA GLU A 22 -8.84 7.98 0.37
C GLU A 22 -9.64 6.72 0.76
N VAL A 23 -9.08 5.54 0.53
CA VAL A 23 -9.70 4.26 0.86
C VAL A 23 -9.41 3.90 2.32
N CYS A 24 -10.45 3.52 3.05
CA CYS A 24 -10.33 2.86 4.35
C CYS A 24 -10.57 1.37 4.14
N SER A 25 -9.55 0.56 4.32
CA SER A 25 -9.63 -0.88 4.03
C SER A 25 -9.01 -1.70 5.15
N VAL A 26 -9.69 -2.77 5.52
CA VAL A 26 -9.26 -3.76 6.50
C VAL A 26 -9.56 -5.15 5.98
N ASN A 27 -8.64 -6.07 6.13
CA ASN A 27 -8.95 -7.48 5.94
C ASN A 27 -8.28 -8.37 7.00
N LEU A 28 -8.88 -9.53 7.21
CA LEU A 28 -8.34 -10.62 8.00
C LEU A 28 -7.84 -11.69 7.05
N THR A 29 -6.61 -12.11 7.20
CA THR A 29 -6.01 -13.16 6.36
C THR A 29 -5.51 -14.32 7.21
N ARG A 30 -5.47 -15.51 6.61
CA ARG A 30 -4.76 -16.66 7.14
C ARG A 30 -3.88 -17.21 6.04
N ASP A 31 -2.59 -17.35 6.33
CA ASP A 31 -1.59 -17.82 5.37
C ASP A 31 -1.57 -17.00 4.04
N GLY A 32 -1.86 -15.70 4.13
CA GLY A 32 -1.96 -14.77 3.00
C GLY A 32 -3.30 -14.77 2.26
N GLU A 33 -4.20 -15.73 2.55
CA GLU A 33 -5.53 -15.80 1.95
C GLU A 33 -6.55 -15.00 2.75
N ILE A 34 -7.45 -14.29 2.05
CA ILE A 34 -8.47 -13.43 2.69
C ILE A 34 -9.58 -14.29 3.29
N LEU A 35 -9.81 -14.15 4.60
CA LEU A 35 -10.95 -14.72 5.31
C LEU A 35 -12.15 -13.77 5.31
N ALA A 36 -11.90 -12.48 5.53
CA ALA A 36 -12.90 -11.43 5.54
C ALA A 36 -12.28 -10.08 5.17
N GLU A 37 -13.08 -9.19 4.60
CA GLU A 37 -12.64 -7.83 4.29
C GLU A 37 -13.78 -6.82 4.37
N LYS A 38 -13.42 -5.58 4.72
CA LYS A 38 -14.30 -4.40 4.68
C LYS A 38 -13.52 -3.25 4.04
N GLU A 39 -14.19 -2.53 3.14
CA GLU A 39 -13.58 -1.42 2.43
C GLU A 39 -14.59 -0.31 2.16
N SER A 40 -14.17 0.95 2.29
CA SER A 40 -14.93 2.13 1.90
C SER A 40 -14.12 3.05 1.02
N HIS A 41 -14.74 3.53 -0.06
CA HIS A 41 -14.19 4.48 -1.02
C HIS A 41 -14.75 5.90 -0.84
N GLU A 42 -15.54 6.15 0.20
CA GLU A 42 -16.21 7.44 0.43
C GLU A 42 -15.28 8.57 0.89
N GLY A 43 -14.00 8.29 1.08
CA GLY A 43 -12.97 9.26 1.46
C GLY A 43 -13.12 9.88 2.85
N LEU A 44 -11.97 10.25 3.47
CA LEU A 44 -11.85 11.02 4.72
C LEU A 44 -12.61 10.52 5.97
N ASN A 45 -13.10 9.28 5.94
CA ASN A 45 -13.87 8.66 7.03
C ASN A 45 -13.08 7.66 7.88
N HIS A 46 -11.74 7.62 7.75
CA HIS A 46 -10.89 6.62 8.40
C HIS A 46 -11.07 6.54 9.91
N SER A 47 -11.13 7.70 10.59
CA SER A 47 -11.31 7.76 12.05
C SER A 47 -12.64 7.19 12.53
N ARG A 48 -13.67 7.25 11.67
CA ARG A 48 -15.00 6.73 11.98
C ARG A 48 -15.14 5.25 11.62
N LEU A 49 -14.57 4.82 10.49
CA LEU A 49 -14.85 3.53 9.90
C LEU A 49 -13.84 2.44 10.32
N LEU A 50 -12.59 2.79 10.57
CA LEU A 50 -11.54 1.79 10.75
C LEU A 50 -11.83 0.81 11.88
N THR A 51 -12.14 1.30 13.06
CA THR A 51 -12.45 0.46 14.22
C THR A 51 -13.80 -0.26 14.08
N VAL A 52 -14.76 0.35 13.39
CA VAL A 52 -16.04 -0.29 13.08
C VAL A 52 -15.84 -1.48 12.15
N PHE A 53 -15.04 -1.33 11.09
CA PHE A 53 -14.72 -2.43 10.16
C PHE A 53 -14.00 -3.59 10.84
N ILE A 54 -13.06 -3.27 11.75
CA ILE A 54 -12.36 -4.30 12.53
C ILE A 54 -13.35 -5.08 13.42
N ASP A 55 -14.22 -4.37 14.15
CA ASP A 55 -15.23 -4.98 15.01
C ASP A 55 -16.23 -5.83 14.19
N GLU A 56 -16.70 -5.32 13.06
CA GLU A 56 -17.60 -6.04 12.15
C GLU A 56 -16.95 -7.32 11.61
N ILE A 57 -15.67 -7.26 11.16
CA ILE A 57 -14.94 -8.44 10.69
C ILE A 57 -14.88 -9.50 11.79
N PHE A 58 -14.58 -9.13 13.01
CA PHE A 58 -14.49 -10.09 14.12
C PHE A 58 -15.86 -10.69 14.47
N ARG A 59 -16.89 -9.86 14.61
CA ARG A 59 -18.26 -10.33 14.97
C ARG A 59 -18.89 -11.19 13.88
N GLU A 60 -18.84 -10.75 12.62
CA GLU A 60 -19.48 -11.44 11.50
C GLU A 60 -18.83 -12.81 11.22
N ASN A 61 -17.57 -12.98 11.57
CA ASN A 61 -16.83 -14.23 11.37
C ASN A 61 -16.65 -15.05 12.66
N ASN A 62 -17.28 -14.64 13.78
CA ASN A 62 -17.11 -15.27 15.10
C ASN A 62 -15.62 -15.42 15.47
N PHE A 63 -14.81 -14.41 15.11
CA PHE A 63 -13.37 -14.44 15.30
C PHE A 63 -12.99 -13.78 16.64
N ASN A 64 -12.25 -14.51 17.49
CA ASN A 64 -11.69 -13.94 18.72
C ASN A 64 -10.41 -13.18 18.40
N PRO A 65 -10.29 -11.88 18.75
CA PRO A 65 -9.06 -11.10 18.54
C PRO A 65 -7.79 -11.73 19.12
N GLU A 66 -7.88 -12.52 20.18
CA GLU A 66 -6.74 -13.26 20.75
C GLU A 66 -6.15 -14.33 19.82
N GLN A 67 -6.84 -14.65 18.73
CA GLN A 67 -6.38 -15.59 17.70
C GLN A 67 -5.52 -14.89 16.61
N LEU A 68 -5.34 -13.56 16.71
CA LEU A 68 -4.43 -12.84 15.83
C LEU A 68 -2.97 -13.17 16.16
N ASP A 69 -2.19 -13.44 15.12
CA ASP A 69 -0.74 -13.62 15.23
C ASP A 69 0.03 -12.32 15.00
N ALA A 70 -0.55 -11.37 14.24
CA ALA A 70 0.06 -10.07 13.96
C ALA A 70 -0.97 -9.06 13.46
N VAL A 71 -0.61 -7.77 13.52
CA VAL A 71 -1.30 -6.71 12.77
C VAL A 71 -0.32 -6.12 11.76
N ALA A 72 -0.74 -6.04 10.49
CA ALA A 72 -0.01 -5.35 9.44
C ALA A 72 -0.67 -4.01 9.12
N VAL A 73 0.13 -2.97 8.95
CA VAL A 73 -0.36 -1.63 8.62
C VAL A 73 0.42 -1.01 7.48
N SER A 74 -0.26 -0.27 6.61
CA SER A 74 0.41 0.53 5.59
C SER A 74 1.22 1.63 6.26
N LYS A 75 2.53 1.67 5.98
CA LYS A 75 3.43 2.68 6.54
C LYS A 75 3.54 3.95 5.71
N GLY A 76 2.95 3.96 4.52
CA GLY A 76 3.08 5.07 3.57
C GLY A 76 4.09 4.80 2.43
N PRO A 77 4.33 5.82 1.59
CA PRO A 77 3.83 7.19 1.71
C PRO A 77 2.33 7.31 1.41
N GLY A 78 1.73 8.43 1.87
CA GLY A 78 0.32 8.69 1.66
C GLY A 78 -0.22 9.85 2.48
N SER A 79 -1.51 9.81 2.79
CA SER A 79 -2.19 10.80 3.62
C SER A 79 -1.62 10.83 5.04
N TYR A 80 -1.12 11.99 5.46
CA TYR A 80 -0.56 12.19 6.80
C TYR A 80 -1.54 11.80 7.92
N THR A 81 -2.79 12.26 7.82
CA THR A 81 -3.84 11.95 8.79
C THR A 81 -4.24 10.48 8.73
N GLY A 82 -4.44 9.95 7.52
CA GLY A 82 -4.83 8.55 7.33
C GLY A 82 -3.79 7.59 7.92
N LEU A 83 -2.50 7.79 7.61
CA LEU A 83 -1.41 6.98 8.15
C LEU A 83 -1.37 7.00 9.68
N ARG A 84 -1.58 8.17 10.31
CA ARG A 84 -1.61 8.26 11.78
C ARG A 84 -2.76 7.48 12.38
N ILE A 85 -3.95 7.56 11.78
CA ILE A 85 -5.12 6.81 12.24
C ILE A 85 -4.83 5.30 12.18
N GLY A 86 -4.40 4.80 11.02
CA GLY A 86 -4.09 3.37 10.83
C GLY A 86 -3.02 2.87 11.79
N VAL A 87 -1.90 3.58 11.88
CA VAL A 87 -0.78 3.21 12.75
C VAL A 87 -1.17 3.27 14.23
N SER A 88 -1.97 4.25 14.66
CA SER A 88 -2.41 4.34 16.06
C SER A 88 -3.30 3.16 16.44
N VAL A 89 -4.24 2.78 15.58
CA VAL A 89 -5.10 1.60 15.80
C VAL A 89 -4.28 0.31 15.80
N ALA A 90 -3.39 0.13 14.83
CA ALA A 90 -2.52 -1.04 14.74
C ALA A 90 -1.63 -1.20 15.99
N LYS A 91 -1.00 -0.10 16.45
CA LYS A 91 -0.19 -0.09 17.68
C LYS A 91 -1.03 -0.43 18.92
N GLY A 92 -2.24 0.13 19.02
CA GLY A 92 -3.17 -0.16 20.12
C GLY A 92 -3.51 -1.65 20.20
N LEU A 93 -3.85 -2.28 19.07
CA LEU A 93 -4.13 -3.71 18.98
C LEU A 93 -2.89 -4.55 19.33
N CYS A 94 -1.75 -4.25 18.73
CA CYS A 94 -0.51 -4.98 19.01
C CYS A 94 -0.11 -4.90 20.49
N TYR A 95 -0.22 -3.72 21.09
CA TYR A 95 0.10 -3.52 22.50
C TYR A 95 -0.86 -4.29 23.42
N SER A 96 -2.17 -4.21 23.17
CA SER A 96 -3.17 -4.85 24.01
C SER A 96 -3.15 -6.38 23.94
N LEU A 97 -2.81 -6.94 22.76
CA LEU A 97 -2.79 -8.38 22.52
C LEU A 97 -1.39 -8.99 22.69
N GLY A 98 -0.34 -8.20 22.89
CA GLY A 98 1.04 -8.69 22.98
C GLY A 98 1.56 -9.31 21.69
N ILE A 99 1.06 -8.88 20.52
CA ILE A 99 1.41 -9.44 19.21
C ILE A 99 2.25 -8.46 18.36
N PRO A 100 3.04 -8.95 17.38
CA PRO A 100 3.92 -8.11 16.58
C PRO A 100 3.17 -7.19 15.60
N LEU A 101 3.79 -6.02 15.33
CA LEU A 101 3.41 -5.06 14.32
C LEU A 101 4.24 -5.28 13.05
N ILE A 102 3.58 -5.31 11.90
CA ILE A 102 4.20 -5.42 10.58
C ILE A 102 3.92 -4.13 9.79
N ALA A 103 4.96 -3.50 9.25
CA ALA A 103 4.79 -2.34 8.38
C ALA A 103 4.97 -2.73 6.91
N VAL A 104 3.98 -2.39 6.06
CA VAL A 104 4.02 -2.62 4.62
C VAL A 104 4.02 -1.28 3.89
N GLY A 105 4.96 -1.07 2.96
CA GLY A 105 4.97 0.14 2.13
C GLY A 105 3.78 0.18 1.18
N THR A 106 3.06 1.29 1.12
CA THR A 106 1.87 1.42 0.27
C THR A 106 2.19 1.20 -1.21
N LEU A 107 3.28 1.80 -1.70
CA LEU A 107 3.72 1.59 -3.09
C LEU A 107 4.30 0.19 -3.31
N ASP A 108 4.87 -0.45 -2.27
CA ASP A 108 5.35 -1.83 -2.34
C ASP A 108 4.18 -2.81 -2.51
N ALA A 109 3.11 -2.61 -1.74
CA ALA A 109 1.88 -3.40 -1.87
C ALA A 109 1.26 -3.27 -3.26
N LEU A 110 1.09 -2.03 -3.75
CA LEU A 110 0.57 -1.76 -5.09
C LEU A 110 1.45 -2.36 -6.19
N GLY A 111 2.76 -2.13 -6.13
CA GLY A 111 3.71 -2.61 -7.15
C GLY A 111 3.80 -4.12 -7.20
N LYS A 112 3.93 -4.78 -6.05
CA LYS A 112 3.99 -6.24 -5.95
C LYS A 112 2.70 -6.91 -6.42
N TYR A 113 1.55 -6.42 -5.94
CA TYR A 113 0.25 -6.96 -6.36
C TYR A 113 0.05 -6.86 -7.87
N THR A 114 0.35 -5.69 -8.46
CA THR A 114 0.16 -5.48 -9.91
C THR A 114 1.11 -6.34 -10.73
N ALA A 115 2.36 -6.49 -10.32
CA ALA A 115 3.32 -7.37 -10.98
C ALA A 115 2.91 -8.85 -10.90
N ASP A 116 2.43 -9.30 -9.74
CA ASP A 116 1.95 -10.69 -9.57
C ASP A 116 0.69 -10.99 -10.40
N HIS A 117 -0.11 -9.96 -10.72
CA HIS A 117 -1.34 -10.06 -11.52
C HIS A 117 -1.22 -9.35 -12.88
N LYS A 118 -0.01 -9.20 -13.41
CA LYS A 118 0.33 -8.40 -14.58
C LYS A 118 -0.60 -8.59 -15.79
N ASN A 119 -1.00 -9.82 -16.07
CA ASN A 119 -1.91 -10.15 -17.17
C ASN A 119 -3.32 -9.54 -17.04
N LYS A 120 -3.70 -9.04 -15.85
CA LYS A 120 -4.97 -8.33 -15.65
C LYS A 120 -4.87 -6.83 -15.96
N PHE A 121 -3.64 -6.30 -15.98
CA PHE A 121 -3.41 -4.85 -16.05
C PHE A 121 -2.68 -4.42 -17.31
N VAL A 122 -1.87 -5.30 -17.89
CA VAL A 122 -1.14 -5.05 -19.12
C VAL A 122 -2.01 -5.42 -20.31
N PRO A 123 -2.09 -4.59 -21.38
CA PRO A 123 -2.83 -4.92 -22.59
C PRO A 123 -2.31 -6.21 -23.23
N ASP A 124 -3.19 -7.04 -23.79
CA ASP A 124 -2.85 -8.32 -24.44
C ASP A 124 -1.84 -8.19 -25.59
N SER A 125 -1.79 -7.01 -26.21
CA SER A 125 -0.82 -6.69 -27.28
C SER A 125 0.60 -6.44 -26.78
N THR A 126 0.83 -6.44 -25.47
CA THR A 126 2.11 -6.09 -24.85
C THR A 126 2.62 -7.29 -24.05
N ASP A 127 3.90 -7.63 -24.23
CA ASP A 127 4.57 -8.64 -23.41
C ASP A 127 4.67 -8.17 -21.95
N ALA A 128 3.84 -8.75 -21.09
CA ALA A 128 3.74 -8.38 -19.68
C ALA A 128 5.02 -8.67 -18.87
N ASP A 129 5.90 -9.56 -19.36
CA ASP A 129 7.19 -9.86 -18.73
C ASP A 129 8.22 -8.76 -18.99
N ASN A 130 8.00 -7.94 -20.03
CA ASN A 130 8.87 -6.82 -20.39
C ASN A 130 8.28 -5.46 -19.99
N VAL A 131 7.32 -5.40 -19.05
CA VAL A 131 6.72 -4.16 -18.56
C VAL A 131 7.30 -3.77 -17.21
N LEU A 132 7.58 -2.48 -17.03
CA LEU A 132 7.84 -1.90 -15.71
C LEU A 132 6.53 -1.39 -15.09
N PHE A 133 6.40 -1.53 -13.79
CA PHE A 133 5.21 -1.17 -13.02
C PHE A 133 5.51 0.06 -12.15
N CYS A 134 4.77 1.13 -12.38
CA CYS A 134 4.98 2.43 -11.73
C CYS A 134 3.72 2.87 -10.97
N PRO A 135 3.53 2.40 -9.72
CA PRO A 135 2.44 2.89 -8.88
C PRO A 135 2.64 4.38 -8.56
N MET A 136 1.55 5.15 -8.61
CA MET A 136 1.53 6.58 -8.33
C MET A 136 0.44 6.91 -7.31
N ILE A 137 0.83 7.47 -6.17
CA ILE A 137 -0.10 8.03 -5.19
C ILE A 137 -0.09 9.55 -5.33
N ASP A 138 -1.27 10.16 -5.32
CA ASP A 138 -1.41 11.61 -5.46
C ASP A 138 -0.74 12.36 -4.29
N ALA A 139 0.21 13.24 -4.60
CA ALA A 139 0.92 14.11 -3.65
C ALA A 139 0.55 15.59 -3.84
N ARG A 140 -0.62 15.87 -4.46
CA ARG A 140 -1.15 17.17 -4.85
C ARG A 140 -0.41 17.81 -6.04
N ARG A 141 -1.08 18.76 -6.74
CA ARG A 141 -0.56 19.40 -7.97
C ARG A 141 -0.08 18.33 -8.96
N MET A 142 1.01 18.58 -9.69
CA MET A 142 1.63 17.60 -10.61
C MET A 142 2.67 16.70 -9.95
N GLU A 143 2.63 16.57 -8.62
CA GLU A 143 3.52 15.71 -7.87
C GLU A 143 2.83 14.41 -7.46
N VAL A 144 3.60 13.31 -7.50
CA VAL A 144 3.18 11.98 -7.06
C VAL A 144 4.23 11.35 -6.16
N TYR A 145 3.80 10.49 -5.24
CA TYR A 145 4.68 9.50 -4.65
C TYR A 145 4.73 8.28 -5.57
N THR A 146 5.91 7.83 -5.90
CA THR A 146 6.10 6.75 -6.87
C THR A 146 7.33 5.90 -6.56
N ALA A 147 7.36 4.72 -7.12
CA ALA A 147 8.49 3.80 -7.17
C ALA A 147 8.42 3.04 -8.49
N LEU A 148 9.46 2.30 -8.85
CA LEU A 148 9.47 1.51 -10.08
C LEU A 148 9.78 0.05 -9.76
N PHE A 149 9.02 -0.86 -10.36
CA PHE A 149 9.15 -2.31 -10.16
C PHE A 149 9.28 -3.02 -11.51
N ASN A 150 9.99 -4.14 -11.52
CA ASN A 150 10.00 -5.05 -12.68
C ASN A 150 8.80 -6.01 -12.65
N ALA A 151 8.68 -6.85 -13.69
CA ALA A 151 7.61 -7.83 -13.82
C ALA A 151 7.62 -8.96 -12.77
N LYS A 152 8.67 -9.06 -11.95
CA LYS A 152 8.75 -9.96 -10.79
C LYS A 152 8.32 -9.28 -9.49
N GLY A 153 8.01 -7.98 -9.53
CA GLY A 153 7.69 -7.17 -8.37
C GLY A 153 8.93 -6.74 -7.56
N GLU A 154 10.12 -6.84 -8.13
CA GLU A 154 11.35 -6.34 -7.52
C GLU A 154 11.47 -4.84 -7.78
N LYS A 155 11.80 -4.07 -6.73
CA LYS A 155 11.92 -2.63 -6.80
C LYS A 155 13.19 -2.21 -7.54
N ILE A 156 13.03 -1.46 -8.65
CA ILE A 156 14.13 -0.93 -9.48
C ILE A 156 14.51 0.48 -9.07
N GLU A 157 13.52 1.34 -8.78
CA GLU A 157 13.75 2.66 -8.19
C GLU A 157 13.08 2.76 -6.82
N PRO A 158 13.76 3.41 -5.86
CA PRO A 158 13.22 3.60 -4.52
C PRO A 158 12.00 4.54 -4.55
N VAL A 159 11.23 4.47 -3.46
CA VAL A 159 10.11 5.40 -3.23
C VAL A 159 10.61 6.84 -3.21
N SER A 160 9.98 7.69 -4.00
CA SER A 160 10.31 9.12 -4.10
C SER A 160 9.07 9.98 -4.34
N ALA A 161 9.16 11.27 -3.99
CA ALA A 161 8.22 12.29 -4.43
C ALA A 161 8.75 12.88 -5.75
N LYS A 162 7.95 12.86 -6.81
CA LYS A 162 8.36 13.29 -8.14
C LYS A 162 7.32 14.24 -8.75
N ILE A 163 7.77 15.42 -9.16
CA ILE A 163 6.98 16.30 -10.04
C ILE A 163 7.06 15.72 -11.44
N ILE A 164 5.88 15.50 -12.05
CA ILE A 164 5.79 14.86 -13.36
C ILE A 164 5.81 15.91 -14.46
N GLU A 165 6.79 15.76 -15.35
CA GLU A 165 7.05 16.55 -16.54
C GLU A 165 7.07 15.65 -17.78
N THR A 166 7.07 16.23 -18.97
CA THR A 166 7.03 15.50 -20.25
C THR A 166 8.21 14.52 -20.43
N ASN A 167 9.38 14.85 -19.88
CA ASN A 167 10.57 14.00 -19.96
C ASN A 167 10.72 13.03 -18.77
N SER A 168 9.77 13.05 -17.84
CA SER A 168 9.80 12.13 -16.70
C SER A 168 9.76 10.68 -17.20
N PHE A 169 10.58 9.84 -16.58
CA PHE A 169 10.75 8.42 -16.95
C PHE A 169 11.33 8.13 -18.33
N SER A 170 11.81 9.11 -19.10
CA SER A 170 12.39 8.90 -20.45
C SER A 170 13.48 7.83 -20.47
N LYS A 171 14.28 7.72 -19.42
CA LYS A 171 15.31 6.68 -19.24
C LYS A 171 14.74 5.26 -19.41
N TYR A 172 13.52 5.04 -18.99
CA TYR A 172 12.82 3.74 -19.07
C TYR A 172 11.95 3.66 -20.30
N LEU A 173 11.14 4.68 -20.56
CA LEU A 173 10.20 4.73 -21.68
C LEU A 173 10.89 4.56 -23.04
N ASN A 174 12.13 5.03 -23.19
CA ASN A 174 12.91 4.82 -24.42
C ASN A 174 13.36 3.37 -24.62
N ARG A 175 13.18 2.48 -23.62
CA ARG A 175 13.68 1.10 -23.67
C ARG A 175 12.57 0.06 -23.67
N GLN A 176 11.51 0.29 -22.87
CA GLN A 176 10.45 -0.68 -22.65
C GLN A 176 9.18 0.00 -22.15
N PRO A 177 8.02 -0.66 -22.24
CA PRO A 177 6.77 -0.14 -21.71
C PRO A 177 6.83 0.05 -20.19
N VAL A 178 6.20 1.14 -19.72
CA VAL A 178 5.98 1.42 -18.30
C VAL A 178 4.48 1.57 -18.06
N LEU A 179 3.93 0.75 -17.20
CA LEU A 179 2.53 0.83 -16.78
C LEU A 179 2.41 1.76 -15.57
N PHE A 180 1.76 2.89 -15.77
CA PHE A 180 1.42 3.86 -14.72
C PHE A 180 0.03 3.58 -14.17
N PHE A 181 -0.12 3.52 -12.86
CA PHE A 181 -1.38 3.20 -12.19
C PHE A 181 -1.45 3.80 -10.78
N GLY A 182 -2.61 3.71 -10.14
CA GLY A 182 -2.87 4.33 -8.85
C GLY A 182 -3.63 5.65 -8.99
N ASN A 183 -4.05 6.24 -7.86
CA ASN A 183 -4.87 7.45 -7.85
C ASN A 183 -4.10 8.72 -8.33
N GLY A 184 -2.77 8.68 -8.33
CA GLY A 184 -1.94 9.75 -8.87
C GLY A 184 -1.68 9.68 -10.37
N ALA A 185 -1.91 8.52 -11.03
CA ALA A 185 -1.53 8.32 -12.41
C ALA A 185 -2.42 9.10 -13.41
N VAL A 186 -3.71 9.23 -13.10
CA VAL A 186 -4.70 9.86 -14.01
C VAL A 186 -4.29 11.28 -14.40
N LYS A 187 -3.88 12.08 -13.44
CA LYS A 187 -3.45 13.49 -13.69
C LYS A 187 -2.15 13.58 -14.50
N CYS A 188 -1.33 12.52 -14.48
CA CYS A 188 -0.04 12.49 -15.16
C CYS A 188 -0.15 12.11 -16.64
N LYS A 189 -1.30 11.57 -17.08
CA LYS A 189 -1.51 11.09 -18.45
C LYS A 189 -1.26 12.15 -19.50
N ALA A 190 -1.64 13.40 -19.24
CA ALA A 190 -1.44 14.50 -20.18
C ALA A 190 0.04 14.90 -20.35
N ALA A 191 0.87 14.66 -19.35
CA ALA A 191 2.32 14.95 -19.40
C ALA A 191 3.15 13.78 -19.95
N LEU A 192 2.73 12.53 -19.70
CA LEU A 192 3.44 11.33 -20.11
C LEU A 192 2.85 10.75 -21.41
N THR A 193 3.17 11.37 -22.53
CA THR A 193 2.58 11.04 -23.86
C THR A 193 3.44 10.06 -24.68
N HIS A 194 4.51 9.51 -24.14
CA HIS A 194 5.38 8.58 -24.85
C HIS A 194 4.62 7.29 -25.26
N PRO A 195 4.89 6.70 -26.48
CA PRO A 195 4.21 5.48 -26.93
C PRO A 195 4.28 4.29 -25.96
N ASN A 196 5.38 4.17 -25.21
CA ASN A 196 5.58 3.15 -24.19
C ASN A 196 4.98 3.51 -22.82
N ALA A 197 4.31 4.66 -22.68
CA ALA A 197 3.58 5.01 -21.46
C ALA A 197 2.19 4.36 -21.47
N LEU A 198 2.03 3.28 -20.75
CA LEU A 198 0.78 2.57 -20.57
C LEU A 198 0.08 3.10 -19.31
N PHE A 199 -1.25 3.15 -19.35
CA PHE A 199 -2.05 3.55 -18.19
C PHE A 199 -3.14 2.52 -17.92
N SER A 200 -3.17 1.97 -16.71
CA SER A 200 -4.34 1.24 -16.24
C SER A 200 -5.31 2.21 -15.55
N GLY A 201 -6.55 1.74 -15.33
CA GLY A 201 -7.51 2.48 -14.52
C GLY A 201 -7.01 2.74 -13.08
N PRO A 202 -7.77 3.54 -12.29
CA PRO A 202 -7.36 3.90 -10.93
C PRO A 202 -7.38 2.66 -10.03
N LEU A 203 -6.23 2.04 -9.83
CA LEU A 203 -6.04 1.02 -8.80
C LEU A 203 -5.80 1.75 -7.48
N LYS A 204 -6.77 1.69 -6.58
CA LYS A 204 -6.70 2.33 -5.27
C LYS A 204 -5.99 1.40 -4.28
N ALA A 205 -5.20 1.97 -3.36
CA ALA A 205 -4.57 1.19 -2.30
C ALA A 205 -5.64 0.49 -1.43
N SER A 206 -5.42 -0.78 -1.13
CA SER A 206 -6.34 -1.62 -0.39
C SER A 206 -5.56 -2.60 0.50
N ALA A 207 -6.14 -2.99 1.63
CA ALA A 207 -5.54 -3.96 2.54
C ALA A 207 -5.24 -5.31 1.86
N ARG A 208 -6.06 -5.71 0.86
CA ARG A 208 -5.85 -6.95 0.09
C ARG A 208 -4.51 -7.01 -0.64
N PHE A 209 -3.91 -5.87 -0.98
CA PHE A 209 -2.62 -5.83 -1.67
C PHE A 209 -1.44 -6.05 -0.72
N MET A 210 -1.69 -5.95 0.60
CA MET A 210 -0.67 -6.12 1.63
C MET A 210 -0.43 -7.59 2.00
N ASN A 211 -1.42 -8.46 1.79
CA ASN A 211 -1.48 -9.81 2.34
C ASN A 211 -0.19 -10.61 2.18
N LYS A 212 0.28 -10.73 0.94
CA LYS A 212 1.47 -11.51 0.60
C LYS A 212 2.73 -10.95 1.26
N LEU A 213 2.88 -9.62 1.23
CA LEU A 213 4.03 -8.95 1.85
C LEU A 213 3.97 -9.04 3.39
N ALA A 214 2.78 -8.99 3.98
CA ALA A 214 2.60 -9.16 5.42
C ALA A 214 2.96 -10.59 5.85
N ASP A 215 2.47 -11.60 5.12
CA ASP A 215 2.79 -13.01 5.36
C ASP A 215 4.30 -13.28 5.21
N GLU A 216 4.93 -12.79 4.13
CA GLU A 216 6.37 -12.90 3.91
C GLU A 216 7.17 -12.26 5.06
N LYS A 217 6.76 -11.09 5.54
CA LYS A 217 7.42 -10.41 6.66
C LYS A 217 7.23 -11.14 7.97
N TYR A 218 6.03 -11.66 8.24
CA TYR A 218 5.76 -12.47 9.42
C TYR A 218 6.67 -13.71 9.46
N ASN A 219 6.70 -14.46 8.37
CA ASN A 219 7.53 -15.67 8.26
C ASN A 219 9.03 -15.41 8.37
N ASN A 220 9.47 -14.18 8.08
CA ASN A 220 10.85 -13.74 8.22
C ASN A 220 11.13 -12.98 9.54
N ASN A 221 10.16 -12.92 10.47
CA ASN A 221 10.22 -12.18 11.74
C ASN A 221 10.63 -10.70 11.54
N LYS A 222 10.14 -10.08 10.45
CA LYS A 222 10.39 -8.66 10.17
C LYS A 222 9.31 -7.80 10.82
N PHE A 223 9.47 -7.55 12.10
CA PHE A 223 8.55 -6.81 12.94
C PHE A 223 9.09 -5.42 13.26
N GLU A 224 8.18 -4.50 13.53
CA GLU A 224 8.48 -3.14 13.96
C GLU A 224 8.36 -3.05 15.49
N ASP A 225 9.10 -2.13 16.10
CA ASP A 225 8.93 -1.80 17.50
C ASP A 225 7.63 -1.05 17.72
N VAL A 226 6.70 -1.65 18.45
CA VAL A 226 5.36 -1.09 18.68
C VAL A 226 5.41 0.28 19.37
N ALA A 227 6.38 0.52 20.26
CA ALA A 227 6.51 1.79 20.98
C ALA A 227 7.03 2.92 20.08
N TYR A 228 8.04 2.64 19.25
CA TYR A 228 8.79 3.65 18.50
C TYR A 228 8.45 3.71 17.01
N PHE A 229 7.66 2.76 16.48
CA PHE A 229 7.29 2.79 15.07
C PHE A 229 6.51 4.06 14.71
N GLU A 230 6.92 4.71 13.61
CA GLU A 230 6.26 5.85 13.00
C GLU A 230 5.99 5.61 11.51
N PRO A 231 4.93 6.23 10.93
CA PRO A 231 4.71 6.20 9.49
C PRO A 231 5.89 6.78 8.71
N PHE A 232 6.08 6.30 7.51
CA PHE A 232 7.06 6.84 6.58
C PHE A 232 6.54 8.13 5.93
N TYR A 233 6.89 9.27 6.52
CA TYR A 233 6.58 10.58 5.98
C TYR A 233 7.63 11.00 4.96
N LEU A 234 7.32 10.85 3.67
CA LEU A 234 8.22 11.25 2.60
C LEU A 234 8.38 12.77 2.48
N LYS A 235 7.41 13.51 3.02
CA LYS A 235 7.42 14.97 3.13
C LYS A 235 7.07 15.41 4.54
N ASN A 236 7.69 16.51 4.99
CA ASN A 236 7.29 17.17 6.21
C ASN A 236 5.87 17.71 6.09
N PHE A 237 5.12 17.66 7.18
CA PHE A 237 3.78 18.24 7.25
C PHE A 237 3.88 19.77 7.10
N ILE A 238 3.26 20.30 6.05
CA ILE A 238 3.07 21.74 5.87
C ILE A 238 1.62 22.06 6.20
N ALA A 239 1.39 22.73 7.34
CA ALA A 239 0.07 23.21 7.69
C ALA A 239 -0.44 24.22 6.65
N THR A 240 -1.62 23.98 6.09
CA THR A 240 -2.29 24.96 5.24
C THR A 240 -2.87 26.06 6.13
N VAL A 241 -2.39 27.28 5.94
CA VAL A 241 -3.03 28.45 6.57
C VAL A 241 -4.43 28.61 5.94
N PRO A 242 -5.52 28.65 6.73
CA PRO A 242 -6.86 28.86 6.19
C PRO A 242 -6.90 30.17 5.40
N LYS A 243 -7.47 30.15 4.20
CA LYS A 243 -7.63 31.37 3.36
C LYS A 243 -8.65 32.36 3.91
N ASN A 244 -9.50 31.95 4.82
CA ASN A 244 -10.47 32.84 5.48
C ASN A 244 -10.02 33.12 6.91
N LYS A 245 -9.61 34.35 7.17
CA LYS A 245 -9.64 34.92 8.52
C LYS A 245 -11.13 35.05 8.89
N ILE A 246 -11.67 34.03 9.56
CA ILE A 246 -12.90 34.18 10.31
C ILE A 246 -12.42 34.76 11.66
N LEU A 247 -12.60 36.04 11.82
CA LEU A 247 -12.58 36.89 13.03
C LEU A 247 -11.81 38.17 12.72
N GLU A 248 -12.50 39.17 12.25
CA GLU A 248 -12.46 40.56 12.74
C GLU A 248 -13.72 40.79 13.50
#